data_8ce6b6a9413e4dfe7ed4e620e40b26f0
#
_entry.id   8ce6b6a9413e4dfe7ed4e620e40b26f0
#
_cell.length_a   1.000
_cell.length_b   1.000
_cell.length_c   1.000
_cell.angle_alpha   90.00
_cell.angle_beta   90.00
_cell.angle_gamma   90.00
#
_symmetry.space_group_name_H-M   'P 1'
#
loop_
_entity.id
_entity.type
_entity.pdbx_description
1 polymer ?
#
loop_
_entity_poly.entity_id
_entity_poly.type
_entity_poly.pdbx_seq_one_letter_code
_entity_poly.pdbx_strand_id
1 'polypeptide(L)'
;MAIDDNTYVIARYNWDDGSKMHFSKEAKGFEPENLELSYFVEKPALPYKDVKNEIECALGLFVTNMATDADQQGKKASLRNMVSYLFQHQNLMASKFALFYRFSDFYKRKDVIDQFPVFAGMISQEYYSDLIQLNTLKAQLKQKYKKQKANEKSTAYIKENLSLMVYK
;
A
#
# COMPACT_ATOMS: atom_id res chain seq x y z
N MET A 1 -9.37 6.91 18.86
CA MET A 1 -8.68 5.63 18.63
C MET A 1 -7.46 5.57 19.55
N ALA A 2 -7.31 4.54 20.34
CA ALA A 2 -6.15 4.36 21.22
C ALA A 2 -5.19 3.32 20.61
N ILE A 3 -3.91 3.65 20.54
CA ILE A 3 -2.84 2.76 20.07
C ILE A 3 -1.68 2.93 21.06
N ASP A 4 -1.24 1.83 21.65
CA ASP A 4 -0.27 1.84 22.75
C ASP A 4 -0.72 2.77 23.90
N ASP A 5 0.11 3.74 24.25
CA ASP A 5 -0.18 4.73 25.29
C ASP A 5 -0.69 6.08 24.76
N ASN A 6 -1.11 6.13 23.49
CA ASN A 6 -1.58 7.36 22.86
C ASN A 6 -3.04 7.27 22.42
N THR A 7 -3.76 8.36 22.56
CA THR A 7 -5.10 8.55 22.02
C THR A 7 -5.03 9.41 20.76
N TYR A 8 -5.57 8.90 19.65
CA TYR A 8 -5.61 9.64 18.39
C TYR A 8 -7.00 10.15 18.12
N VAL A 9 -7.11 11.46 17.92
CA VAL A 9 -8.35 12.15 17.54
C VAL A 9 -8.31 12.41 16.04
N ILE A 10 -9.30 11.89 15.33
CA ILE A 10 -9.42 12.00 13.87
C ILE A 10 -10.81 12.56 13.57
N ALA A 11 -10.87 13.70 12.91
CA ALA A 11 -12.12 14.30 12.47
C ALA A 11 -12.05 14.77 11.03
N ARG A 12 -13.17 14.67 10.32
CA ARG A 12 -13.26 15.14 8.95
C ARG A 12 -14.02 16.46 8.94
N TYR A 13 -13.45 17.46 8.30
CA TYR A 13 -14.13 18.71 8.06
C TYR A 13 -15.29 18.49 7.07
N ASN A 14 -16.22 19.41 7.12
CA ASN A 14 -17.50 19.37 6.44
C ASN A 14 -17.36 19.03 4.94
N TRP A 15 -18.47 18.64 4.33
CA TRP A 15 -18.64 18.05 2.99
C TRP A 15 -17.93 18.78 1.83
N ASP A 16 -17.60 20.06 1.98
CA ASP A 16 -17.03 20.88 0.90
C ASP A 16 -15.50 20.77 0.75
N ASP A 17 -14.77 20.33 1.77
CA ASP A 17 -13.31 20.14 1.68
C ASP A 17 -12.89 18.74 2.15
N GLY A 18 -13.25 17.74 1.35
CA GLY A 18 -12.85 16.35 1.61
C GLY A 18 -11.35 16.07 1.51
N SER A 19 -10.56 17.08 1.13
CA SER A 19 -9.10 16.98 0.99
C SER A 19 -8.35 17.12 2.31
N LYS A 20 -8.99 17.67 3.36
CA LYS A 20 -8.39 17.93 4.66
C LYS A 20 -9.08 17.15 5.78
N MET A 21 -8.30 16.78 6.77
CA MET A 21 -8.73 16.10 7.98
C MET A 21 -8.02 16.69 9.19
N HIS A 22 -8.70 16.66 10.32
CA HIS A 22 -8.07 16.92 11.60
C HIS A 22 -7.41 15.63 12.11
N PHE A 23 -6.19 15.75 12.58
CA PHE A 23 -5.46 14.65 13.21
C PHE A 23 -4.63 15.21 14.39
N SER A 24 -4.83 14.65 15.56
CA SER A 24 -4.00 14.96 16.71
C SER A 24 -3.71 13.73 17.55
N LYS A 25 -2.56 13.75 18.19
CA LYS A 25 -2.08 12.73 19.11
C LYS A 25 -2.15 13.31 20.52
N GLU A 26 -2.95 12.68 21.36
CA GLU A 26 -3.17 13.08 22.74
C GLU A 26 -2.58 12.06 23.70
N ALA A 27 -2.31 12.48 24.92
CA ALA A 27 -1.82 11.60 25.96
C ALA A 27 -2.86 10.54 26.35
N LYS A 28 -2.37 9.44 26.93
CA LYS A 28 -3.23 8.40 27.49
C LYS A 28 -4.18 9.00 28.53
N GLY A 29 -5.45 8.63 28.43
CA GLY A 29 -6.49 9.12 29.32
C GLY A 29 -7.22 10.37 28.84
N PHE A 30 -6.96 10.80 27.60
CA PHE A 30 -7.77 11.83 26.97
C PHE A 30 -9.22 11.35 26.80
N GLU A 31 -10.16 12.05 27.41
CA GLU A 31 -11.58 11.69 27.38
C GLU A 31 -12.26 12.34 26.18
N PRO A 32 -12.99 11.57 25.35
CA PRO A 32 -13.73 12.10 24.19
C PRO A 32 -14.78 13.16 24.57
N GLU A 33 -15.26 13.15 25.80
CA GLU A 33 -16.27 14.07 26.32
C GLU A 33 -15.73 15.52 26.39
N ASN A 34 -14.42 15.69 26.39
CA ASN A 34 -13.76 17.00 26.36
C ASN A 34 -13.54 17.57 24.95
N LEU A 35 -14.09 16.92 23.92
CA LEU A 35 -13.99 17.38 22.53
C LEU A 35 -15.04 18.45 22.24
N GLU A 36 -14.69 19.70 22.53
CA GLU A 36 -15.46 20.87 22.11
C GLU A 36 -15.04 21.36 20.71
N LEU A 37 -15.87 22.20 20.12
CA LEU A 37 -15.59 22.79 18.80
C LEU A 37 -14.29 23.62 18.80
N SER A 38 -13.98 24.28 19.90
CA SER A 38 -12.76 25.04 20.15
C SER A 38 -11.49 24.20 19.92
N TYR A 39 -11.49 22.93 20.33
CA TYR A 39 -10.40 22.00 20.13
C TYR A 39 -10.00 21.84 18.65
N PHE A 40 -10.99 21.80 17.76
CA PHE A 40 -10.75 21.64 16.32
C PHE A 40 -10.39 22.97 15.62
N VAL A 41 -10.73 24.10 16.20
CA VAL A 41 -10.37 25.42 15.67
C VAL A 41 -8.92 25.76 15.96
N GLU A 42 -8.42 25.38 17.13
CA GLU A 42 -7.05 25.66 17.54
C GLU A 42 -5.99 24.84 16.79
N LYS A 43 -6.36 23.68 16.27
CA LYS A 43 -5.44 22.77 15.60
C LYS A 43 -5.71 22.75 14.08
N PRO A 44 -4.70 23.01 13.24
CA PRO A 44 -4.90 23.10 11.80
C PRO A 44 -5.29 21.74 11.19
N ALA A 45 -6.15 21.78 10.17
CA ALA A 45 -6.45 20.63 9.37
C ALA A 45 -5.26 20.27 8.45
N LEU A 46 -4.92 19.00 8.39
CA LEU A 46 -3.86 18.46 7.56
C LEU A 46 -4.42 17.86 6.27
N PRO A 47 -3.64 17.81 5.19
CA PRO A 47 -4.01 17.10 3.98
C PRO A 47 -4.31 15.61 4.26
N TYR A 48 -5.32 15.06 3.60
CA TYR A 48 -5.71 13.66 3.77
C TYR A 48 -4.54 12.67 3.63
N LYS A 49 -3.59 12.94 2.72
CA LYS A 49 -2.42 12.08 2.50
C LYS A 49 -1.52 12.03 3.73
N ASP A 50 -1.31 13.17 4.38
CA ASP A 50 -0.45 13.27 5.56
C ASP A 50 -1.09 12.58 6.75
N VAL A 51 -2.38 12.82 6.98
CA VAL A 51 -3.15 12.13 8.03
C VAL A 51 -3.14 10.61 7.82
N LYS A 52 -3.31 10.15 6.58
CA LYS A 52 -3.22 8.73 6.25
C LYS A 52 -1.85 8.15 6.60
N ASN A 53 -0.77 8.86 6.26
CA ASN A 53 0.60 8.41 6.57
C ASN A 53 0.83 8.35 8.08
N GLU A 54 0.35 9.33 8.83
CA GLU A 54 0.43 9.35 10.29
C GLU A 54 -0.32 8.18 10.93
N ILE A 55 -1.52 7.87 10.43
CA ILE A 55 -2.28 6.69 10.90
C ILE A 55 -1.54 5.39 10.54
N GLU A 56 -1.03 5.26 9.33
CA GLU A 56 -0.25 4.10 8.92
C GLU A 56 1.03 3.96 9.75
N CYS A 57 1.68 5.07 10.10
CA CYS A 57 2.83 5.10 11.00
C CYS A 57 2.45 4.62 12.41
N ALA A 58 1.37 5.15 12.98
CA ALA A 58 0.88 4.76 14.29
C ALA A 58 0.48 3.28 14.38
N LEU A 59 0.03 2.70 13.27
CA LEU A 59 -0.32 1.27 13.17
C LEU A 59 0.88 0.37 12.81
N GLY A 60 2.10 0.91 12.73
CA GLY A 60 3.28 0.15 12.34
C GLY A 60 3.30 -0.27 10.87
N LEU A 61 2.46 0.35 10.03
CA LEU A 61 2.40 0.08 8.59
C LEU A 61 3.31 0.99 7.74
N PHE A 62 4.10 1.83 8.40
CA PHE A 62 5.03 2.74 7.73
C PHE A 62 6.36 2.06 7.40
N VAL A 63 6.90 2.33 6.22
CA VAL A 63 8.23 1.86 5.79
C VAL A 63 9.11 3.05 5.49
N THR A 64 10.17 3.22 6.25
CA THR A 64 11.11 4.34 6.11
C THR A 64 11.95 4.31 4.85
N ASN A 65 12.18 3.13 4.27
CA ASN A 65 13.09 2.92 3.13
C ASN A 65 12.42 2.99 1.76
N MET A 66 11.11 3.28 1.69
CA MET A 66 10.47 3.50 0.40
C MET A 66 10.75 4.92 -0.08
N ALA A 67 11.56 5.03 -1.11
CA ALA A 67 11.66 6.25 -1.89
C ALA A 67 10.25 6.73 -2.27
N THR A 68 10.06 8.05 -2.23
CA THR A 68 8.81 8.77 -2.47
C THR A 68 8.23 8.59 -3.88
N ASP A 69 8.71 7.63 -4.65
CA ASP A 69 8.25 7.35 -6.00
C ASP A 69 6.82 6.83 -6.01
N ALA A 70 5.96 7.50 -6.76
CA ALA A 70 4.55 7.17 -6.93
C ALA A 70 4.32 5.69 -7.35
N ASP A 71 5.28 5.09 -8.04
CA ASP A 71 5.27 3.68 -8.45
C ASP A 71 5.42 2.69 -7.28
N GLN A 72 5.91 3.15 -6.14
CA GLN A 72 6.13 2.31 -4.95
C GLN A 72 4.92 2.26 -4.01
N GLN A 73 3.95 3.18 -4.16
CA GLN A 73 2.77 3.24 -3.27
C GLN A 73 1.88 1.99 -3.33
N GLY A 74 1.89 1.26 -4.43
CA GLY A 74 1.17 -0.02 -4.57
C GLY A 74 1.85 -1.23 -3.89
N LYS A 75 3.07 -1.06 -3.38
CA LYS A 75 3.91 -2.16 -2.90
C LYS A 75 3.94 -2.33 -1.38
N LYS A 76 3.21 -1.50 -0.64
CA LYS A 76 3.10 -1.60 0.82
C LYS A 76 1.71 -2.05 1.25
N ALA A 77 1.62 -2.71 2.41
CA ALA A 77 0.35 -2.95 3.04
C ALA A 77 -0.30 -1.61 3.41
N SER A 78 -1.57 -1.45 3.12
CA SER A 78 -2.27 -0.17 3.28
C SER A 78 -3.44 -0.29 4.25
N LEU A 79 -3.70 0.79 4.98
CA LEU A 79 -4.88 0.90 5.85
C LEU A 79 -6.19 0.57 5.10
N ARG A 80 -6.30 0.97 3.83
CA ARG A 80 -7.48 0.68 3.00
C ARG A 80 -7.74 -0.82 2.84
N ASN A 81 -6.70 -1.63 2.74
CA ASN A 81 -6.84 -3.07 2.60
C ASN A 81 -7.07 -3.74 3.98
N MET A 82 -6.49 -3.19 5.04
CA MET A 82 -6.76 -3.60 6.43
C MET A 82 -8.25 -3.45 6.79
N VAL A 83 -8.88 -2.36 6.34
CA VAL A 83 -10.33 -2.12 6.54
C VAL A 83 -11.19 -3.25 5.98
N SER A 84 -10.74 -3.97 4.97
CA SER A 84 -11.46 -5.12 4.41
C SER A 84 -11.67 -6.26 5.42
N TYR A 85 -10.83 -6.37 6.44
CA TYR A 85 -10.95 -7.35 7.52
C TYR A 85 -11.70 -6.80 8.74
N LEU A 86 -11.58 -5.50 9.01
CA LEU A 86 -12.13 -4.88 10.22
C LEU A 86 -13.60 -4.46 10.06
N PHE A 87 -13.99 -4.04 8.87
CA PHE A 87 -15.32 -3.48 8.62
C PHE A 87 -16.03 -4.26 7.52
N GLN A 88 -17.09 -4.95 7.91
CA GLN A 88 -17.94 -5.67 6.98
C GLN A 88 -19.31 -5.00 6.91
N HIS A 89 -19.79 -4.76 5.70
CA HIS A 89 -21.15 -4.31 5.50
C HIS A 89 -22.15 -5.44 5.85
N GLN A 90 -23.27 -5.08 6.42
CA GLN A 90 -24.33 -6.03 6.73
C GLN A 90 -24.73 -6.90 5.53
N ASN A 91 -24.79 -6.32 4.34
CA ASN A 91 -25.08 -7.05 3.09
C ASN A 91 -24.01 -8.07 2.71
N LEU A 92 -22.76 -7.88 3.16
CA LEU A 92 -21.66 -8.82 2.90
C LEU A 92 -21.71 -10.00 3.85
N MET A 93 -22.13 -9.81 5.09
CA MET A 93 -22.25 -10.89 6.07
C MET A 93 -23.25 -11.96 5.64
N ALA A 94 -24.25 -11.59 4.84
CA ALA A 94 -25.23 -12.51 4.25
C ALA A 94 -24.88 -12.95 2.82
N SER A 95 -23.74 -12.51 2.27
CA SER A 95 -23.36 -12.83 0.90
C SER A 95 -22.71 -14.21 0.81
N LYS A 96 -23.22 -15.05 -0.09
CA LYS A 96 -22.61 -16.34 -0.42
C LYS A 96 -21.38 -16.23 -1.36
N PHE A 97 -21.11 -15.04 -1.90
CA PHE A 97 -20.11 -14.84 -2.96
C PHE A 97 -18.82 -14.17 -2.46
N ALA A 98 -18.90 -13.38 -1.39
CA ALA A 98 -17.74 -12.67 -0.87
C ALA A 98 -17.75 -12.67 0.65
N LEU A 99 -16.64 -13.13 1.26
CA LEU A 99 -16.49 -13.21 2.71
C LEU A 99 -16.07 -11.85 3.30
N PHE A 100 -15.28 -11.07 2.56
CA PHE A 100 -14.75 -9.79 3.01
C PHE A 100 -15.03 -8.68 2.02
N TYR A 101 -15.02 -7.45 2.51
CA TYR A 101 -15.15 -6.25 1.68
C TYR A 101 -14.06 -6.21 0.61
N ARG A 102 -14.40 -5.81 -0.62
CA ARG A 102 -13.52 -5.75 -1.81
C ARG A 102 -13.12 -7.11 -2.42
N PHE A 103 -13.64 -8.22 -1.95
CA PHE A 103 -13.34 -9.54 -2.52
C PHE A 103 -14.07 -9.83 -3.84
N SER A 104 -15.00 -9.00 -4.26
CA SER A 104 -15.67 -9.08 -5.56
C SER A 104 -14.75 -8.78 -6.75
N ASP A 105 -13.70 -7.97 -6.53
CA ASP A 105 -12.70 -7.62 -7.54
C ASP A 105 -11.47 -8.50 -7.36
N PHE A 106 -11.05 -9.17 -8.45
CA PHE A 106 -9.94 -10.13 -8.40
C PHE A 106 -8.61 -9.50 -7.94
N TYR A 107 -8.26 -8.31 -8.47
CA TYR A 107 -7.00 -7.66 -8.13
C TYR A 107 -7.01 -7.14 -6.68
N LYS A 108 -8.10 -6.52 -6.28
CA LYS A 108 -8.26 -6.02 -4.90
C LYS A 108 -8.27 -7.17 -3.89
N ARG A 109 -8.93 -8.28 -4.22
CA ARG A 109 -8.92 -9.49 -3.40
C ARG A 109 -7.51 -10.03 -3.22
N LYS A 110 -6.74 -10.09 -4.32
CA LYS A 110 -5.35 -10.54 -4.26
C LYS A 110 -4.51 -9.65 -3.36
N ASP A 111 -4.57 -8.33 -3.54
CA ASP A 111 -3.83 -7.38 -2.70
C ASP A 111 -4.19 -7.52 -1.22
N VAL A 112 -5.47 -7.68 -0.91
CA VAL A 112 -5.94 -7.85 0.48
C VAL A 112 -5.38 -9.15 1.07
N ILE A 113 -5.43 -10.27 0.33
CA ILE A 113 -4.91 -11.56 0.78
C ILE A 113 -3.39 -11.51 0.97
N ASP A 114 -2.66 -10.96 0.00
CA ASP A 114 -1.19 -10.89 0.02
C ASP A 114 -0.69 -10.02 1.20
N GLN A 115 -1.47 -9.04 1.63
CA GLN A 115 -1.14 -8.14 2.74
C GLN A 115 -1.60 -8.66 4.11
N PHE A 116 -2.43 -9.69 4.17
CA PHE A 116 -2.95 -10.24 5.42
C PHE A 116 -1.86 -10.60 6.45
N PRO A 117 -0.74 -11.23 6.07
CA PRO A 117 0.31 -11.57 7.04
C PRO A 117 0.90 -10.36 7.77
N VAL A 118 0.92 -9.18 7.13
CA VAL A 118 1.34 -7.93 7.75
C VAL A 118 0.31 -7.48 8.80
N PHE A 119 -0.98 -7.51 8.43
CA PHE A 119 -2.07 -7.10 9.33
C PHE A 119 -2.22 -8.02 10.52
N ALA A 120 -1.91 -9.31 10.33
CA ALA A 120 -1.92 -10.31 11.39
C ALA A 120 -0.64 -10.30 12.26
N GLY A 121 0.32 -9.42 11.97
CA GLY A 121 1.59 -9.34 12.69
C GLY A 121 2.52 -10.54 12.48
N MET A 122 2.26 -11.37 11.45
CA MET A 122 3.09 -12.55 11.13
C MET A 122 4.42 -12.17 10.49
N ILE A 123 4.42 -11.08 9.71
CA ILE A 123 5.60 -10.52 9.07
C ILE A 123 5.61 -9.00 9.24
N SER A 124 6.81 -8.41 9.26
CA SER A 124 6.93 -6.95 9.29
C SER A 124 6.59 -6.35 7.92
N GLN A 125 6.19 -5.08 7.93
CA GLN A 125 5.95 -4.32 6.71
C GLN A 125 7.21 -4.20 5.85
N GLU A 126 8.39 -4.08 6.47
CA GLU A 126 9.68 -4.03 5.77
C GLU A 126 9.95 -5.33 5.01
N TYR A 127 9.81 -6.47 5.68
CA TYR A 127 9.96 -7.77 5.03
C TYR A 127 9.00 -7.95 3.85
N TYR A 128 7.74 -7.54 4.01
CA TYR A 128 6.75 -7.59 2.93
C TYR A 128 7.17 -6.71 1.74
N SER A 129 7.66 -5.51 2.01
CA SER A 129 8.17 -4.60 0.99
C SER A 129 9.37 -5.19 0.23
N ASP A 130 10.34 -5.74 0.96
CA ASP A 130 11.54 -6.36 0.39
C ASP A 130 11.18 -7.57 -0.47
N LEU A 131 10.23 -8.37 -0.04
CA LEU A 131 9.75 -9.53 -0.81
C LEU A 131 9.13 -9.11 -2.15
N ILE A 132 8.37 -8.02 -2.17
CA ILE A 132 7.80 -7.47 -3.42
C ILE A 132 8.91 -6.94 -4.33
N GLN A 133 9.89 -6.21 -3.77
CA GLN A 133 11.02 -5.71 -4.54
C GLN A 133 11.83 -6.86 -5.15
N LEU A 134 12.12 -7.89 -4.38
CA LEU A 134 12.81 -9.09 -4.85
C LEU A 134 12.07 -9.74 -6.02
N ASN A 135 10.76 -9.91 -5.91
CA ASN A 135 9.94 -10.49 -6.98
C ASN A 135 9.95 -9.62 -8.25
N THR A 136 9.92 -8.30 -8.09
CA THR A 136 10.01 -7.34 -9.19
C THR A 136 11.37 -7.44 -9.90
N LEU A 137 12.45 -7.46 -9.13
CA LEU A 137 13.81 -7.59 -9.66
C LEU A 137 14.02 -8.93 -10.38
N LYS A 138 13.50 -10.02 -9.83
CA LYS A 138 13.52 -11.34 -10.50
C LYS A 138 12.78 -11.32 -11.85
N ALA A 139 11.62 -10.65 -11.92
CA ALA A 139 10.86 -10.51 -13.15
C ALA A 139 11.63 -9.67 -14.20
N GLN A 140 12.24 -8.56 -13.78
CA GLN A 140 13.06 -7.72 -14.65
C GLN A 140 14.29 -8.47 -15.16
N LEU A 141 14.98 -9.22 -14.30
CA LEU A 141 16.11 -10.05 -14.67
C LEU A 141 15.72 -11.08 -15.74
N LYS A 142 14.61 -11.77 -15.53
CA LYS A 142 14.08 -12.74 -16.51
C LYS A 142 13.79 -12.09 -17.87
N GLN A 143 13.26 -10.87 -17.87
CA GLN A 143 13.04 -10.13 -19.12
C GLN A 143 14.35 -9.75 -19.81
N LYS A 144 15.34 -9.27 -19.05
CA LYS A 144 16.66 -8.93 -19.59
C LYS A 144 17.34 -10.15 -20.20
N TYR A 145 17.32 -11.30 -19.54
CA TYR A 145 17.85 -12.55 -20.10
C TYR A 145 17.17 -12.97 -21.41
N LYS A 146 15.83 -12.83 -21.48
CA LYS A 146 15.10 -13.12 -22.72
C LYS A 146 15.54 -12.19 -23.86
N LYS A 147 15.69 -10.88 -23.58
CA LYS A 147 16.14 -9.89 -24.57
C LYS A 147 17.57 -10.18 -25.02
N GLN A 148 18.47 -10.48 -24.10
CA GLN A 148 19.86 -10.83 -24.42
C GLN A 148 19.91 -12.05 -25.33
N LYS A 149 19.21 -13.13 -24.98
CA LYS A 149 19.15 -14.36 -25.80
C LYS A 149 18.57 -14.12 -27.20
N ALA A 150 17.59 -13.22 -27.32
CA ALA A 150 17.04 -12.83 -28.62
C ALA A 150 18.07 -12.04 -29.45
N ASN A 151 18.79 -11.10 -28.83
CA ASN A 151 19.84 -10.33 -29.50
C ASN A 151 21.01 -11.22 -29.93
N GLU A 152 21.44 -12.17 -29.10
CA GLU A 152 22.48 -13.14 -29.45
C GLU A 152 22.09 -13.96 -30.68
N LYS A 153 20.86 -14.46 -30.74
CA LYS A 153 20.33 -15.17 -31.91
C LYS A 153 20.31 -14.30 -33.17
N SER A 154 19.84 -13.06 -33.05
CA SER A 154 19.81 -12.10 -34.16
C SER A 154 21.22 -11.78 -34.65
N THR A 155 22.16 -11.58 -33.73
CA THR A 155 23.54 -11.30 -34.07
C THR A 155 24.21 -12.52 -34.75
N ALA A 156 23.95 -13.73 -34.27
CA ALA A 156 24.46 -14.96 -34.90
C ALA A 156 23.90 -15.11 -36.32
N TYR A 157 22.63 -14.90 -36.53
CA TYR A 157 21.98 -14.93 -37.85
C TYR A 157 22.60 -13.91 -38.84
N ILE A 158 22.83 -12.67 -38.37
CA ILE A 158 23.46 -11.63 -39.20
C ILE A 158 24.91 -12.01 -39.55
N LYS A 159 25.68 -12.55 -38.62
CA LYS A 159 27.04 -13.00 -38.86
C LYS A 159 27.10 -14.13 -39.89
N GLU A 160 26.19 -15.08 -39.78
CA GLU A 160 26.10 -16.21 -40.75
C GLU A 160 25.78 -15.71 -42.16
N ASN A 161 24.77 -14.80 -42.30
CA ASN A 161 24.44 -14.24 -43.60
C ASN A 161 25.55 -13.38 -44.21
N LEU A 162 26.28 -12.60 -43.39
CA LEU A 162 27.42 -11.82 -43.85
C LEU A 162 28.58 -12.73 -44.33
N SER A 163 28.84 -13.81 -43.63
CA SER A 163 29.86 -14.78 -44.07
C SER A 163 29.54 -15.41 -45.42
N LEU A 164 28.28 -15.72 -45.65
CA LEU A 164 27.83 -16.27 -46.95
C LEU A 164 27.92 -15.27 -48.12
N MET A 165 27.85 -13.97 -47.85
CA MET A 165 28.00 -12.90 -48.85
C MET A 165 29.45 -12.62 -49.21
N VAL A 166 30.39 -12.84 -48.30
CA VAL A 166 31.85 -12.59 -48.53
C VAL A 166 32.51 -13.70 -49.32
N TYR A 167 31.94 -14.90 -49.35
CA TYR A 167 32.48 -16.06 -50.08
C TYR A 167 31.84 -16.28 -51.47
N LYS A 168 31.08 -15.30 -51.99
CA LYS A 168 30.63 -15.24 -53.39
C LYS A 168 31.43 -14.20 -54.15
#